data_82589ea1091bb8dfe65b90956292ae67
#
_entry.id   82589ea1091bb8dfe65b90956292ae67
#
_cell.length_a   1.000
_cell.length_b   1.000
_cell.length_c   1.000
_cell.angle_alpha   90.00
_cell.angle_beta   90.00
_cell.angle_gamma   90.00
#
_symmetry.space_group_name_H-M   'P 1'
#
loop_
_entity.id
_entity.type
_entity.pdbx_description
1 polymer ?
#
loop_
_entity_poly.entity_id
_entity_poly.type
_entity_poly.pdbx_seq_one_letter_code
_entity_poly.pdbx_strand_id
1 'polypeptide(L)'
;KTKQLTECGKIMLLTAAISNKAKELLLYKSLREKNGEIIKVLSLIDEFGKYGVTYSQLNSINTEDSYLNRKLHDIALIYEEYENLKKGKYSDENDAFENMLVHVEKNDYFKNKCVWIDSFTGFTVQENKLIRLMLRQCKCITITLCTDNSGEPAFACIDKTLQSLKVLAEENSVEVEIINLSANRMSNKQKYNNVSLFNLEQSISCTRITKSYDYENIFLTECEGVFDEVIYCAEQIKFLHDKKNLEYGKIAVALREIKGYDIIIKAIFKKYDIPYYIDDKKSIDNNPLIKAVLSVLSVIVDDWQPDDVIECIKSDLFE
;
A
#
# COMPACT_ATOMS: atom_id res chain seq x y z
N LYS A 1 21.19 -2.21 23.22
CA LYS A 1 20.03 -2.68 22.40
C LYS A 1 19.06 -1.52 22.27
N THR A 2 18.84 -1.05 21.04
CA THR A 2 17.78 -0.09 20.72
C THR A 2 16.42 -0.76 20.87
N LYS A 3 15.40 -0.01 21.34
CA LYS A 3 14.02 -0.50 21.41
C LYS A 3 13.33 -0.27 20.07
N GLN A 4 12.64 -1.29 19.57
CA GLN A 4 11.86 -1.15 18.33
C GLN A 4 10.60 -0.32 18.58
N LEU A 5 10.37 0.67 17.73
CA LEU A 5 9.18 1.52 17.78
C LEU A 5 7.98 0.77 17.20
N THR A 6 6.86 0.83 17.91
CA THR A 6 5.54 0.52 17.38
C THR A 6 4.99 1.73 16.60
N GLU A 7 3.92 1.58 15.85
CA GLU A 7 3.24 2.70 15.18
C GLU A 7 2.91 3.84 16.16
N CYS A 8 2.32 3.50 17.32
CA CYS A 8 2.06 4.49 18.36
C CYS A 8 3.33 5.18 18.84
N GLY A 9 4.42 4.42 19.04
CA GLY A 9 5.71 4.95 19.43
C GLY A 9 6.30 5.92 18.41
N LYS A 10 6.16 5.63 17.11
CA LYS A 10 6.56 6.53 16.02
C LYS A 10 5.74 7.83 16.06
N ILE A 11 4.41 7.73 16.22
CA ILE A 11 3.52 8.90 16.31
C ILE A 11 3.90 9.78 17.51
N MET A 12 4.12 9.18 18.69
CA MET A 12 4.53 9.92 19.88
C MET A 12 5.87 10.64 19.67
N LEU A 13 6.84 9.95 19.08
CA LEU A 13 8.15 10.52 18.80
C LEU A 13 8.08 11.66 17.78
N LEU A 14 7.26 11.50 16.75
CA LEU A 14 7.02 12.54 15.74
C LEU A 14 6.30 13.75 16.35
N THR A 15 5.31 13.52 17.22
CA THR A 15 4.62 14.59 17.96
C THR A 15 5.61 15.38 18.84
N ALA A 16 6.56 14.70 19.49
CA ALA A 16 7.61 15.35 20.25
C ALA A 16 8.54 16.17 19.32
N ALA A 17 8.93 15.64 18.18
CA ALA A 17 9.75 16.34 17.18
C ALA A 17 9.07 17.63 16.68
N ILE A 18 7.76 17.55 16.34
CA ILE A 18 6.97 18.70 15.94
C ILE A 18 6.92 19.75 17.07
N SER A 19 6.71 19.31 18.31
CA SER A 19 6.65 20.20 19.47
C SER A 19 7.98 20.91 19.72
N ASN A 20 9.09 20.21 19.60
CA ASN A 20 10.44 20.79 19.76
C ASN A 20 10.72 21.86 18.69
N LYS A 21 10.26 21.64 17.47
CA LYS A 21 10.49 22.52 16.32
C LYS A 21 9.39 23.55 16.08
N ALA A 22 8.33 23.59 16.88
CA ALA A 22 7.13 24.41 16.66
C ALA A 22 7.40 25.89 16.37
N LYS A 23 8.45 26.46 16.96
CA LYS A 23 8.84 27.88 16.76
C LYS A 23 9.51 28.12 15.41
N GLU A 24 10.15 27.11 14.84
CA GLU A 24 10.90 27.18 13.58
C GLU A 24 10.01 26.86 12.37
N LEU A 25 8.89 26.15 12.58
CA LEU A 25 7.98 25.78 11.51
C LEU A 25 7.24 26.98 10.92
N LEU A 26 7.06 26.97 9.60
CA LEU A 26 6.41 28.03 8.81
C LEU A 26 4.92 27.74 8.58
N LEU A 27 4.59 26.54 8.11
CA LEU A 27 3.24 26.10 7.74
C LEU A 27 2.65 25.15 8.76
N TYR A 28 3.44 24.26 9.35
CA TYR A 28 2.99 23.17 10.20
C TYR A 28 2.99 23.49 11.71
N LYS A 29 2.85 24.80 12.07
CA LYS A 29 2.84 25.24 13.48
C LYS A 29 1.75 24.59 14.33
N SER A 30 0.56 24.38 13.75
CA SER A 30 -0.61 23.76 14.42
C SER A 30 -0.75 22.27 14.14
N LEU A 31 0.27 21.63 13.55
CA LEU A 31 0.19 20.21 13.18
C LEU A 31 -0.01 19.30 14.41
N ARG A 32 0.54 19.71 15.55
CA ARG A 32 0.43 18.97 16.82
C ARG A 32 -1.02 18.70 17.23
N GLU A 33 -1.97 19.56 16.87
CA GLU A 33 -3.38 19.47 17.23
C GLU A 33 -4.20 18.59 16.27
N LYS A 34 -3.55 18.07 15.22
CA LYS A 34 -4.20 17.37 14.10
C LYS A 34 -3.65 15.96 13.90
N ASN A 35 -4.10 15.01 14.71
CA ASN A 35 -3.60 13.63 14.68
C ASN A 35 -3.60 13.00 13.29
N GLY A 36 -4.63 13.22 12.47
CA GLY A 36 -4.70 12.67 11.11
C GLY A 36 -3.63 13.22 10.16
N GLU A 37 -3.15 14.44 10.37
CA GLU A 37 -2.07 15.04 9.58
C GLU A 37 -0.69 14.56 10.06
N ILE A 38 -0.53 14.30 11.35
CA ILE A 38 0.69 13.70 11.92
C ILE A 38 0.96 12.32 11.27
N ILE A 39 -0.07 11.49 11.14
CA ILE A 39 0.04 10.18 10.49
C ILE A 39 0.48 10.32 9.03
N LYS A 40 -0.01 11.31 8.30
CA LYS A 40 0.40 11.56 6.90
C LYS A 40 1.87 11.98 6.81
N VAL A 41 2.34 12.82 7.74
CA VAL A 41 3.75 13.23 7.80
C VAL A 41 4.63 12.04 8.17
N LEU A 42 4.19 11.18 9.09
CA LEU A 42 4.91 9.94 9.43
C LEU A 42 5.04 9.02 8.22
N SER A 43 3.93 8.78 7.50
CA SER A 43 3.95 7.96 6.28
C SER A 43 4.92 8.52 5.23
N LEU A 44 4.99 9.83 5.10
CA LEU A 44 5.92 10.49 4.17
C LEU A 44 7.39 10.32 4.62
N ILE A 45 7.68 10.43 5.92
CA ILE A 45 9.03 10.20 6.46
C ILE A 45 9.44 8.72 6.27
N ASP A 46 8.53 7.79 6.53
CA ASP A 46 8.77 6.36 6.29
C ASP A 46 9.04 6.07 4.80
N GLU A 47 8.33 6.75 3.90
CA GLU A 47 8.56 6.65 2.46
C GLU A 47 9.94 7.22 2.07
N PHE A 48 10.31 8.38 2.59
CA PHE A 48 11.64 8.95 2.38
C PHE A 48 12.73 7.98 2.83
N GLY A 49 12.58 7.33 3.97
CA GLY A 49 13.50 6.29 4.44
C GLY A 49 13.65 5.15 3.44
N LYS A 50 12.54 4.62 2.91
CA LYS A 50 12.53 3.54 1.90
C LYS A 50 13.24 3.91 0.61
N TYR A 51 13.12 5.19 0.20
CA TYR A 51 13.78 5.71 -1.00
C TYR A 51 15.18 6.29 -0.73
N GLY A 52 15.64 6.27 0.52
CA GLY A 52 16.96 6.77 0.91
C GLY A 52 17.08 8.29 0.81
N VAL A 53 15.96 9.01 0.88
CA VAL A 53 15.92 10.47 0.88
C VAL A 53 16.19 10.97 2.29
N THR A 54 17.21 11.77 2.47
CA THR A 54 17.61 12.34 3.76
C THR A 54 16.99 13.75 3.97
N TYR A 55 16.86 14.15 5.24
CA TYR A 55 16.40 15.50 5.58
C TYR A 55 17.30 16.61 5.00
N SER A 56 18.61 16.36 4.88
CA SER A 56 19.54 17.31 4.27
C SER A 56 19.30 17.50 2.76
N GLN A 57 18.95 16.42 2.05
CA GLN A 57 18.57 16.50 0.64
C GLN A 57 17.26 17.26 0.48
N LEU A 58 16.26 17.02 1.32
CA LEU A 58 14.99 17.77 1.29
C LEU A 58 15.22 19.27 1.49
N ASN A 59 16.08 19.63 2.44
CA ASN A 59 16.40 21.05 2.72
C ASN A 59 17.20 21.73 1.60
N SER A 60 17.88 20.96 0.75
CA SER A 60 18.62 21.48 -0.40
C SER A 60 17.77 21.72 -1.64
N ILE A 61 16.54 21.21 -1.67
CA ILE A 61 15.62 21.39 -2.80
C ILE A 61 15.10 22.82 -2.80
N ASN A 62 15.27 23.51 -3.91
CA ASN A 62 14.69 24.84 -4.14
C ASN A 62 13.91 24.83 -5.45
N THR A 63 12.63 25.12 -5.37
CA THR A 63 11.69 25.14 -6.51
C THR A 63 11.20 26.57 -6.76
N GLU A 64 10.55 26.80 -7.90
CA GLU A 64 9.89 28.08 -8.19
C GLU A 64 8.64 28.29 -7.32
N ASP A 65 8.06 27.22 -6.76
CA ASP A 65 6.92 27.30 -5.86
C ASP A 65 7.36 27.60 -4.42
N SER A 66 7.10 28.83 -3.98
CA SER A 66 7.42 29.29 -2.64
C SER A 66 6.65 28.57 -1.53
N TYR A 67 5.45 28.04 -1.82
CA TYR A 67 4.66 27.25 -0.87
C TYR A 67 5.28 25.86 -0.69
N LEU A 68 5.67 25.22 -1.79
CA LEU A 68 6.34 23.93 -1.74
C LEU A 68 7.68 24.03 -1.00
N ASN A 69 8.46 25.07 -1.23
CA ASN A 69 9.73 25.27 -0.51
C ASN A 69 9.54 25.38 1.00
N ARG A 70 8.52 26.13 1.45
CA ARG A 70 8.19 26.22 2.89
C ARG A 70 7.74 24.89 3.46
N LYS A 71 6.97 24.11 2.69
CA LYS A 71 6.53 22.79 3.08
C LYS A 71 7.69 21.81 3.22
N LEU A 72 8.60 21.79 2.25
CA LEU A 72 9.81 20.96 2.27
C LEU A 72 10.73 21.32 3.44
N HIS A 73 10.89 22.63 3.71
CA HIS A 73 11.66 23.12 4.86
C HIS A 73 11.08 22.56 6.18
N ASP A 74 9.78 22.71 6.41
CA ASP A 74 9.15 22.25 7.64
C ASP A 74 9.26 20.72 7.79
N ILE A 75 9.02 19.98 6.71
CA ILE A 75 9.17 18.52 6.72
C ILE A 75 10.61 18.11 7.01
N ALA A 76 11.60 18.79 6.42
CA ALA A 76 13.01 18.52 6.66
C ALA A 76 13.39 18.75 8.13
N LEU A 77 12.92 19.85 8.75
CA LEU A 77 13.15 20.13 10.17
C LEU A 77 12.52 19.08 11.09
N ILE A 78 11.27 18.68 10.79
CA ILE A 78 10.56 17.64 11.56
C ILE A 78 11.28 16.30 11.42
N TYR A 79 11.69 15.94 10.23
CA TYR A 79 12.40 14.68 9.95
C TYR A 79 13.77 14.64 10.66
N GLU A 80 14.54 15.72 10.58
CA GLU A 80 15.81 15.84 11.27
C GLU A 80 15.65 15.63 12.79
N GLU A 81 14.68 16.31 13.40
CA GLU A 81 14.42 16.19 14.83
C GLU A 81 13.91 14.80 15.22
N TYR A 82 13.05 14.19 14.38
CA TYR A 82 12.59 12.81 14.56
C TYR A 82 13.78 11.84 14.58
N GLU A 83 14.70 11.94 13.63
CA GLU A 83 15.91 11.11 13.59
C GLU A 83 16.83 11.37 14.80
N ASN A 84 16.96 12.62 15.24
CA ASN A 84 17.75 12.98 16.43
C ASN A 84 17.16 12.35 17.71
N LEU A 85 15.85 12.40 17.89
CA LEU A 85 15.16 11.80 19.03
C LEU A 85 15.24 10.27 19.02
N LYS A 86 15.23 9.66 17.83
CA LYS A 86 15.34 8.22 17.61
C LYS A 86 16.76 7.71 17.90
N LYS A 87 17.77 8.48 17.54
CA LYS A 87 19.18 8.09 17.54
C LYS A 87 19.65 7.50 18.86
N GLY A 88 20.19 6.28 18.81
CA GLY A 88 20.77 5.58 19.94
C GLY A 88 19.79 5.05 20.98
N LYS A 89 18.50 5.38 20.88
CA LYS A 89 17.46 4.96 21.83
C LYS A 89 16.47 3.99 21.19
N TYR A 90 16.04 4.31 19.98
CA TYR A 90 14.98 3.61 19.27
C TYR A 90 15.43 3.18 17.87
N SER A 91 14.70 2.25 17.30
CA SER A 91 14.89 1.74 15.94
C SER A 91 13.51 1.55 15.32
N ASP A 92 13.32 1.98 14.09
CA ASP A 92 12.11 1.72 13.29
C ASP A 92 12.36 0.63 12.24
N GLU A 93 11.40 0.44 11.34
CA GLU A 93 11.49 -0.58 10.29
C GLU A 93 12.60 -0.27 9.28
N ASN A 94 12.83 1.01 8.97
CA ASN A 94 13.90 1.42 8.06
C ASN A 94 15.28 1.12 8.67
N ASP A 95 15.48 1.43 9.94
CA ASP A 95 16.72 1.10 10.65
C ASP A 95 16.92 -0.42 10.75
N ALA A 96 15.84 -1.17 11.02
CA ALA A 96 15.89 -2.62 11.09
C ALA A 96 16.31 -3.22 9.74
N PHE A 97 15.79 -2.67 8.64
CA PHE A 97 16.16 -3.10 7.29
C PHE A 97 17.64 -2.81 6.97
N GLU A 98 18.12 -1.61 7.25
CA GLU A 98 19.54 -1.27 7.04
C GLU A 98 20.48 -2.13 7.91
N ASN A 99 20.10 -2.39 9.16
CA ASN A 99 20.86 -3.30 10.03
C ASN A 99 20.85 -4.74 9.49
N MET A 100 19.73 -5.20 8.92
CA MET A 100 19.64 -6.50 8.25
C MET A 100 20.59 -6.56 7.07
N LEU A 101 20.64 -5.53 6.21
CA LEU A 101 21.56 -5.48 5.06
C LEU A 101 23.01 -5.64 5.50
N VAL A 102 23.43 -4.92 6.54
CA VAL A 102 24.78 -5.03 7.11
C VAL A 102 25.06 -6.45 7.63
N HIS A 103 24.07 -7.07 8.27
CA HIS A 103 24.20 -8.44 8.76
C HIS A 103 24.31 -9.48 7.64
N VAL A 104 23.46 -9.32 6.60
CA VAL A 104 23.45 -10.16 5.38
C VAL A 104 24.80 -10.09 4.68
N GLU A 105 25.34 -8.87 4.52
CA GLU A 105 26.63 -8.66 3.86
C GLU A 105 27.77 -9.33 4.62
N LYS A 106 27.86 -9.11 5.95
CA LYS A 106 28.94 -9.64 6.79
C LYS A 106 28.96 -11.15 6.90
N ASN A 107 27.79 -11.81 6.79
CA ASN A 107 27.67 -13.24 7.05
C ASN A 107 27.50 -14.07 5.79
N ASP A 108 27.61 -13.48 4.59
CA ASP A 108 27.35 -14.16 3.30
C ASP A 108 26.05 -14.97 3.36
N TYR A 109 24.98 -14.37 3.90
CA TYR A 109 23.73 -15.08 4.21
C TYR A 109 23.14 -15.83 3.02
N PHE A 110 23.27 -15.28 1.82
CA PHE A 110 22.73 -15.88 0.59
C PHE A 110 23.69 -16.83 -0.11
N LYS A 111 24.87 -17.05 0.42
CA LYS A 111 25.86 -17.93 -0.19
C LYS A 111 25.31 -19.32 -0.47
N ASN A 112 25.50 -19.80 -1.70
CA ASN A 112 25.02 -21.08 -2.20
C ASN A 112 23.48 -21.26 -2.23
N LYS A 113 22.69 -20.19 -2.05
CA LYS A 113 21.23 -20.25 -2.13
C LYS A 113 20.75 -19.84 -3.52
N CYS A 114 19.61 -20.38 -3.92
CA CYS A 114 18.82 -19.89 -5.03
C CYS A 114 17.63 -19.08 -4.45
N VAL A 115 17.37 -17.92 -5.03
CA VAL A 115 16.32 -17.01 -4.59
C VAL A 115 15.33 -16.81 -5.73
N TRP A 116 14.04 -16.84 -5.40
CA TRP A 116 12.95 -16.52 -6.30
C TRP A 116 12.19 -15.30 -5.76
N ILE A 117 11.99 -14.32 -6.63
CA ILE A 117 11.25 -13.09 -6.34
C ILE A 117 10.08 -13.03 -7.31
N ASP A 118 8.87 -13.04 -6.79
CA ASP A 118 7.65 -13.12 -7.58
C ASP A 118 6.64 -12.06 -7.18
N SER A 119 5.78 -11.64 -8.13
CA SER A 119 4.67 -10.69 -7.91
C SER A 119 5.08 -9.25 -7.55
N PHE A 120 6.27 -8.82 -7.94
CA PHE A 120 6.71 -7.44 -7.80
C PHE A 120 6.55 -6.66 -9.11
N THR A 121 6.11 -5.42 -9.01
CA THR A 121 6.05 -4.48 -10.15
C THR A 121 7.22 -3.51 -10.16
N GLY A 122 7.87 -3.32 -9.03
CA GLY A 122 9.03 -2.45 -8.85
C GLY A 122 9.71 -2.68 -7.51
N PHE A 123 10.86 -2.08 -7.33
CA PHE A 123 11.66 -2.20 -6.12
C PHE A 123 12.05 -0.80 -5.59
N THR A 124 11.96 -0.62 -4.29
CA THR A 124 12.46 0.57 -3.60
C THR A 124 13.99 0.60 -3.63
N VAL A 125 14.56 1.73 -3.25
CA VAL A 125 16.03 1.87 -3.16
C VAL A 125 16.61 0.88 -2.14
N GLN A 126 15.93 0.69 -1.01
CA GLN A 126 16.34 -0.30 0.01
C GLN A 126 16.27 -1.74 -0.53
N GLU A 127 15.21 -2.10 -1.23
CA GLU A 127 15.08 -3.43 -1.85
C GLU A 127 16.12 -3.67 -2.93
N ASN A 128 16.46 -2.65 -3.73
CA ASN A 128 17.55 -2.72 -4.71
C ASN A 128 18.91 -2.94 -4.04
N LYS A 129 19.18 -2.38 -2.85
CA LYS A 129 20.38 -2.71 -2.08
C LYS A 129 20.41 -4.19 -1.69
N LEU A 130 19.28 -4.75 -1.28
CA LEU A 130 19.18 -6.18 -0.95
C LEU A 130 19.40 -7.05 -2.20
N ILE A 131 18.77 -6.71 -3.32
CA ILE A 131 18.98 -7.43 -4.60
C ILE A 131 20.45 -7.38 -5.01
N ARG A 132 21.12 -6.24 -4.83
CA ARG A 132 22.56 -6.11 -5.10
C ARG A 132 23.40 -7.08 -4.25
N LEU A 133 23.08 -7.25 -2.96
CA LEU A 133 23.74 -8.24 -2.10
C LEU A 133 23.43 -9.67 -2.56
N MET A 134 22.19 -9.95 -2.94
CA MET A 134 21.80 -11.25 -3.49
C MET A 134 22.57 -11.56 -4.77
N LEU A 135 22.72 -10.61 -5.71
CA LEU A 135 23.47 -10.79 -6.95
C LEU A 135 24.93 -11.17 -6.70
N ARG A 136 25.52 -10.66 -5.62
CA ARG A 136 26.93 -10.97 -5.24
C ARG A 136 27.10 -12.29 -4.53
N GLN A 137 26.08 -12.74 -3.78
CA GLN A 137 26.21 -13.87 -2.86
C GLN A 137 25.49 -15.13 -3.34
N CYS A 138 24.36 -15.00 -4.04
CA CYS A 138 23.54 -16.14 -4.45
C CYS A 138 24.20 -17.00 -5.53
N LYS A 139 23.82 -18.28 -5.52
CA LYS A 139 24.10 -19.15 -6.64
C LYS A 139 23.27 -18.78 -7.87
N CYS A 140 22.01 -18.44 -7.69
CA CYS A 140 21.11 -17.96 -8.72
C CYS A 140 19.99 -17.10 -8.13
N ILE A 141 19.48 -16.16 -8.93
CA ILE A 141 18.27 -15.37 -8.62
C ILE A 141 17.34 -15.49 -9.83
N THR A 142 16.09 -15.79 -9.56
CA THR A 142 15.03 -15.78 -10.56
C THR A 142 14.01 -14.71 -10.17
N ILE A 143 13.74 -13.76 -11.06
CA ILE A 143 12.75 -12.69 -10.82
C ILE A 143 11.69 -12.80 -11.91
N THR A 144 10.41 -12.91 -11.52
CA THR A 144 9.30 -12.92 -12.46
C THR A 144 8.71 -11.52 -12.59
N LEU A 145 8.47 -11.09 -13.81
CA LEU A 145 7.84 -9.79 -14.11
C LEU A 145 6.69 -9.99 -15.11
N CYS A 146 5.59 -9.30 -14.89
CA CYS A 146 4.43 -9.32 -15.79
C CYS A 146 4.57 -8.24 -16.85
N THR A 147 5.39 -8.50 -17.88
CA THR A 147 5.52 -7.64 -19.07
C THR A 147 5.39 -8.47 -20.34
N ASP A 148 4.99 -7.87 -21.44
CA ASP A 148 4.92 -8.49 -22.76
C ASP A 148 6.02 -7.98 -23.72
N ASN A 149 6.87 -7.08 -23.24
CA ASN A 149 7.89 -6.37 -24.02
C ASN A 149 7.33 -5.59 -25.23
N SER A 150 6.04 -5.25 -25.22
CA SER A 150 5.40 -4.49 -26.30
C SER A 150 5.76 -3.02 -26.32
N GLY A 151 6.22 -2.49 -25.18
CA GLY A 151 6.40 -1.06 -24.95
C GLY A 151 5.10 -0.30 -24.71
N GLU A 152 3.99 -1.02 -24.49
CA GLU A 152 2.69 -0.43 -24.22
C GLU A 152 2.67 0.30 -22.86
N PRO A 153 1.92 1.42 -22.75
CA PRO A 153 1.88 2.22 -21.51
C PRO A 153 1.48 1.43 -20.26
N ALA A 154 0.66 0.38 -20.41
CA ALA A 154 0.24 -0.50 -19.33
C ALA A 154 1.42 -1.21 -18.64
N PHE A 155 2.48 -1.50 -19.37
CA PHE A 155 3.67 -2.20 -18.86
C PHE A 155 4.87 -1.28 -18.60
N ALA A 156 4.77 0.01 -18.90
CA ALA A 156 5.88 0.96 -18.84
C ALA A 156 6.59 1.01 -17.46
N CYS A 157 5.85 0.82 -16.36
CA CYS A 157 6.43 0.76 -15.03
C CYS A 157 7.29 -0.50 -14.84
N ILE A 158 6.80 -1.64 -15.33
CA ILE A 158 7.48 -2.93 -15.18
C ILE A 158 8.67 -3.00 -16.14
N ASP A 159 8.57 -2.40 -17.33
CA ASP A 159 9.68 -2.31 -18.28
C ASP A 159 10.83 -1.46 -17.72
N LYS A 160 10.52 -0.36 -17.00
CA LYS A 160 11.54 0.40 -16.26
C LYS A 160 12.21 -0.46 -15.18
N THR A 161 11.43 -1.27 -14.47
CA THR A 161 11.95 -2.19 -13.45
C THR A 161 12.88 -3.22 -14.08
N LEU A 162 12.49 -3.80 -15.22
CA LEU A 162 13.34 -4.74 -15.96
C LEU A 162 14.67 -4.10 -16.39
N GLN A 163 14.63 -2.86 -16.90
CA GLN A 163 15.85 -2.13 -17.28
C GLN A 163 16.74 -1.86 -16.06
N SER A 164 16.15 -1.42 -14.93
CA SER A 164 16.89 -1.18 -13.70
C SER A 164 17.58 -2.45 -13.18
N LEU A 165 16.90 -3.59 -13.25
CA LEU A 165 17.49 -4.88 -12.85
C LEU A 165 18.62 -5.31 -13.78
N LYS A 166 18.52 -5.07 -15.09
CA LYS A 166 19.62 -5.32 -16.04
C LYS A 166 20.85 -4.50 -15.71
N VAL A 167 20.67 -3.18 -15.49
CA VAL A 167 21.76 -2.28 -15.09
C VAL A 167 22.38 -2.76 -13.77
N LEU A 168 21.56 -3.15 -12.80
CA LEU A 168 22.04 -3.66 -11.52
C LEU A 168 22.86 -4.96 -11.66
N ALA A 169 22.46 -5.85 -12.55
CA ALA A 169 23.20 -7.07 -12.84
C ALA A 169 24.53 -6.77 -13.55
N GLU A 170 24.54 -5.87 -14.54
CA GLU A 170 25.76 -5.43 -15.24
C GLU A 170 26.76 -4.79 -14.27
N GLU A 171 26.32 -3.90 -13.37
CA GLU A 171 27.16 -3.29 -12.33
C GLU A 171 27.81 -4.32 -11.40
N ASN A 172 27.18 -5.49 -11.23
CA ASN A 172 27.71 -6.57 -10.40
C ASN A 172 28.34 -7.71 -11.21
N SER A 173 28.53 -7.52 -12.53
CA SER A 173 29.12 -8.50 -13.45
C SER A 173 28.40 -9.86 -13.44
N VAL A 174 27.07 -9.83 -13.34
CA VAL A 174 26.20 -11.01 -13.36
C VAL A 174 25.55 -11.14 -14.73
N GLU A 175 25.65 -12.32 -15.34
CA GLU A 175 24.98 -12.62 -16.60
C GLU A 175 23.47 -12.75 -16.41
N VAL A 176 22.69 -12.16 -17.32
CA VAL A 176 21.22 -12.15 -17.28
C VAL A 176 20.68 -12.99 -18.42
N GLU A 177 19.92 -14.02 -18.09
CA GLU A 177 19.10 -14.77 -19.03
C GLU A 177 17.64 -14.31 -18.92
N ILE A 178 17.01 -14.01 -20.06
CA ILE A 178 15.60 -13.63 -20.12
C ILE A 178 14.80 -14.76 -20.74
N ILE A 179 13.91 -15.35 -19.95
CA ILE A 179 13.00 -16.40 -20.37
C ILE A 179 11.62 -15.82 -20.58
N ASN A 180 11.16 -15.78 -21.83
CA ASN A 180 9.80 -15.33 -22.14
C ASN A 180 8.83 -16.53 -22.07
N LEU A 181 8.01 -16.57 -21.02
CA LEU A 181 7.07 -17.66 -20.79
C LEU A 181 5.90 -17.66 -21.79
N SER A 182 5.57 -16.52 -22.38
CA SER A 182 4.48 -16.41 -23.37
C SER A 182 4.87 -16.98 -24.74
N ALA A 183 6.15 -16.95 -25.09
CA ALA A 183 6.65 -17.52 -26.37
C ALA A 183 6.46 -19.05 -26.46
N ASN A 184 6.45 -19.75 -25.32
CA ASN A 184 6.27 -21.20 -25.25
C ASN A 184 4.80 -21.63 -25.08
N ARG A 185 3.86 -20.70 -24.87
CA ARG A 185 2.44 -20.98 -24.81
C ARG A 185 1.84 -20.88 -26.22
N MET A 186 1.89 -21.97 -26.96
CA MET A 186 1.11 -22.14 -28.17
C MET A 186 -0.40 -22.01 -27.84
N SER A 187 -0.87 -20.84 -27.84
CA SER A 187 -2.23 -20.35 -27.63
C SER A 187 -2.47 -19.70 -26.25
N ASN A 188 -2.42 -18.38 -26.22
CA ASN A 188 -3.13 -17.58 -25.22
C ASN A 188 -4.63 -17.97 -25.08
N LYS A 189 -5.17 -18.75 -25.99
CA LYS A 189 -6.50 -19.37 -25.92
C LYS A 189 -6.69 -20.28 -24.70
N GLN A 190 -5.62 -20.84 -24.11
CA GLN A 190 -5.75 -21.71 -22.92
C GLN A 190 -5.95 -20.94 -21.60
N LYS A 191 -5.57 -19.66 -21.53
CA LYS A 191 -5.81 -18.83 -20.33
C LYS A 191 -7.29 -18.45 -20.24
N TYR A 192 -7.92 -18.22 -21.37
CA TYR A 192 -9.33 -17.86 -21.46
C TYR A 192 -10.08 -18.92 -22.27
N ASN A 193 -11.04 -19.58 -21.64
CA ASN A 193 -11.98 -20.47 -22.34
C ASN A 193 -12.95 -19.69 -23.25
N ASN A 194 -12.83 -18.37 -23.29
CA ASN A 194 -13.73 -17.45 -23.94
C ASN A 194 -12.97 -16.42 -24.76
N VAL A 195 -13.29 -16.35 -26.06
CA VAL A 195 -12.65 -15.45 -27.02
C VAL A 195 -12.95 -13.98 -26.70
N SER A 196 -14.16 -13.69 -26.17
CA SER A 196 -14.55 -12.32 -25.83
C SER A 196 -13.70 -11.76 -24.71
N LEU A 197 -13.40 -12.55 -23.66
CA LEU A 197 -12.53 -12.14 -22.56
C LEU A 197 -11.08 -11.96 -23.01
N PHE A 198 -10.60 -12.83 -23.90
CA PHE A 198 -9.29 -12.67 -24.52
C PHE A 198 -9.20 -11.36 -25.32
N ASN A 199 -10.19 -11.07 -26.16
CA ASN A 199 -10.24 -9.83 -26.94
C ASN A 199 -10.35 -8.59 -26.06
N LEU A 200 -11.10 -8.67 -24.95
CA LEU A 200 -11.20 -7.58 -23.97
C LEU A 200 -9.84 -7.31 -23.29
N GLU A 201 -9.14 -8.37 -22.85
CA GLU A 201 -7.80 -8.22 -22.25
C GLU A 201 -6.84 -7.56 -23.24
N GLN A 202 -6.82 -8.02 -24.48
CA GLN A 202 -5.97 -7.43 -25.52
C GLN A 202 -6.31 -5.97 -25.79
N SER A 203 -7.60 -5.61 -25.79
CA SER A 203 -8.04 -4.23 -26.02
C SER A 203 -7.73 -3.29 -24.87
N ILE A 204 -7.71 -3.79 -23.63
CA ILE A 204 -7.33 -3.00 -22.43
C ILE A 204 -5.81 -2.82 -22.37
N SER A 205 -5.06 -3.87 -22.70
CA SER A 205 -3.59 -3.89 -22.61
C SER A 205 -2.93 -3.14 -23.76
N CYS A 206 -3.57 -3.10 -24.94
CA CYS A 206 -3.01 -2.50 -26.16
C CYS A 206 -3.71 -1.19 -26.50
N THR A 207 -2.96 -0.25 -27.06
CA THR A 207 -3.51 1.03 -27.57
C THR A 207 -4.39 0.81 -28.82
N ARG A 208 -4.39 -0.38 -29.40
CA ARG A 208 -5.21 -0.73 -30.57
C ARG A 208 -6.51 -1.39 -30.11
N ILE A 209 -7.61 -0.66 -30.27
CA ILE A 209 -8.95 -1.21 -30.06
C ILE A 209 -9.25 -2.17 -31.22
N THR A 210 -9.32 -3.45 -30.91
CA THR A 210 -9.79 -4.47 -31.85
C THR A 210 -11.32 -4.58 -31.71
N LYS A 211 -12.07 -4.23 -32.76
CA LYS A 211 -13.51 -4.47 -32.75
C LYS A 211 -13.76 -5.97 -32.80
N SER A 212 -14.37 -6.49 -31.73
CA SER A 212 -14.88 -7.86 -31.70
C SER A 212 -16.40 -7.84 -31.80
N TYR A 213 -16.98 -8.80 -32.53
CA TYR A 213 -18.43 -8.96 -32.68
C TYR A 213 -18.98 -10.07 -31.76
N ASP A 214 -18.12 -10.67 -30.95
CA ASP A 214 -18.48 -11.73 -30.00
C ASP A 214 -18.43 -11.18 -28.59
N TYR A 215 -19.60 -11.00 -27.96
CA TYR A 215 -19.78 -10.39 -26.65
C TYR A 215 -20.49 -11.30 -25.65
N GLU A 216 -20.59 -12.59 -25.93
CA GLU A 216 -21.51 -13.52 -25.23
C GLU A 216 -21.36 -13.56 -23.71
N ASN A 217 -20.22 -13.13 -23.14
CA ASN A 217 -19.97 -13.25 -21.71
C ASN A 217 -19.44 -11.94 -21.08
N ILE A 218 -19.69 -10.80 -21.75
CA ILE A 218 -19.31 -9.48 -21.26
C ILE A 218 -20.57 -8.62 -21.22
N PHE A 219 -20.91 -8.12 -20.03
CA PHE A 219 -22.08 -7.27 -19.82
C PHE A 219 -21.59 -5.94 -19.24
N LEU A 220 -22.09 -4.85 -19.76
CA LEU A 220 -21.90 -3.51 -19.23
C LEU A 220 -23.27 -2.96 -18.83
N THR A 221 -23.42 -2.57 -17.59
CA THR A 221 -24.65 -2.02 -17.05
C THR A 221 -24.37 -0.69 -16.41
N GLU A 222 -25.20 0.30 -16.70
CA GLU A 222 -25.20 1.60 -16.05
C GLU A 222 -26.36 1.65 -15.05
N CYS A 223 -26.08 2.07 -13.82
CA CYS A 223 -27.05 2.20 -12.74
C CYS A 223 -27.13 3.64 -12.28
N GLU A 224 -28.25 4.04 -11.65
CA GLU A 224 -28.45 5.42 -11.20
C GLU A 224 -27.60 5.77 -9.96
N GLY A 225 -27.20 4.76 -9.19
CA GLY A 225 -26.38 4.96 -8.00
C GLY A 225 -25.83 3.67 -7.42
N VAL A 226 -24.98 3.82 -6.39
CA VAL A 226 -24.29 2.70 -5.72
C VAL A 226 -25.27 1.64 -5.19
N PHE A 227 -26.44 2.07 -4.71
CA PHE A 227 -27.45 1.17 -4.18
C PHE A 227 -27.99 0.24 -5.27
N ASP A 228 -28.30 0.82 -6.44
CA ASP A 228 -28.81 0.07 -7.59
C ASP A 228 -27.75 -0.82 -8.22
N GLU A 229 -26.50 -0.39 -8.23
CA GLU A 229 -25.36 -1.24 -8.65
C GLU A 229 -25.26 -2.50 -7.80
N VAL A 230 -25.38 -2.37 -6.46
CA VAL A 230 -25.29 -3.51 -5.55
C VAL A 230 -26.52 -4.40 -5.65
N ILE A 231 -27.73 -3.86 -5.85
CA ILE A 231 -28.94 -4.67 -6.10
C ILE A 231 -28.75 -5.46 -7.40
N TYR A 232 -28.38 -4.80 -8.48
CA TYR A 232 -28.16 -5.46 -9.77
C TYR A 232 -27.09 -6.56 -9.64
N CYS A 233 -26.00 -6.29 -8.95
CA CYS A 233 -24.95 -7.26 -8.68
C CYS A 233 -25.52 -8.48 -7.94
N ALA A 234 -26.33 -8.28 -6.88
CA ALA A 234 -26.95 -9.35 -6.13
C ALA A 234 -27.91 -10.20 -7.00
N GLU A 235 -28.68 -9.56 -7.85
CA GLU A 235 -29.58 -10.25 -8.78
C GLU A 235 -28.79 -11.09 -9.79
N GLN A 236 -27.70 -10.58 -10.33
CA GLN A 236 -26.83 -11.33 -11.23
C GLN A 236 -26.18 -12.52 -10.54
N ILE A 237 -25.71 -12.36 -9.29
CA ILE A 237 -25.17 -13.47 -8.48
C ILE A 237 -26.22 -14.54 -8.28
N LYS A 238 -27.43 -14.17 -7.91
CA LYS A 238 -28.56 -15.12 -7.74
C LYS A 238 -28.90 -15.81 -9.07
N PHE A 239 -28.95 -15.08 -10.17
CA PHE A 239 -29.18 -15.65 -11.48
C PHE A 239 -28.11 -16.68 -11.86
N LEU A 240 -26.83 -16.36 -11.65
CA LEU A 240 -25.72 -17.26 -11.92
C LEU A 240 -25.79 -18.52 -11.04
N HIS A 241 -26.12 -18.35 -9.77
CA HIS A 241 -26.28 -19.48 -8.85
C HIS A 241 -27.48 -20.35 -9.21
N ASP A 242 -28.69 -19.76 -9.30
CA ASP A 242 -29.95 -20.48 -9.41
C ASP A 242 -30.19 -21.05 -10.82
N LYS A 243 -29.75 -20.35 -11.88
CA LYS A 243 -30.00 -20.75 -13.27
C LYS A 243 -28.80 -21.38 -13.97
N LYS A 244 -27.57 -21.05 -13.53
CA LYS A 244 -26.34 -21.57 -14.15
C LYS A 244 -25.63 -22.59 -13.23
N ASN A 245 -26.18 -22.88 -12.04
CA ASN A 245 -25.61 -23.77 -11.01
C ASN A 245 -24.17 -23.39 -10.64
N LEU A 246 -23.84 -22.10 -10.63
CA LEU A 246 -22.52 -21.63 -10.25
C LEU A 246 -22.43 -21.51 -8.73
N GLU A 247 -21.43 -22.11 -8.11
CA GLU A 247 -21.19 -22.01 -6.67
C GLU A 247 -20.81 -20.58 -6.28
N TYR A 248 -21.35 -20.05 -5.17
CA TYR A 248 -21.01 -18.71 -4.67
C TYR A 248 -19.50 -18.48 -4.49
N GLY A 249 -18.77 -19.50 -4.04
CA GLY A 249 -17.31 -19.42 -3.85
C GLY A 249 -16.51 -19.24 -5.14
N LYS A 250 -17.15 -19.38 -6.31
CA LYS A 250 -16.53 -19.13 -7.63
C LYS A 250 -16.89 -17.78 -8.22
N ILE A 251 -17.64 -16.96 -7.48
CA ILE A 251 -18.05 -15.62 -7.91
C ILE A 251 -17.23 -14.59 -7.12
N ALA A 252 -16.54 -13.69 -7.82
CA ALA A 252 -15.82 -12.58 -7.21
C ALA A 252 -16.44 -11.25 -7.63
N VAL A 253 -16.58 -10.32 -6.68
CA VAL A 253 -16.97 -8.94 -6.93
C VAL A 253 -15.75 -8.07 -6.67
N ALA A 254 -15.27 -7.37 -7.71
CA ALA A 254 -14.12 -6.48 -7.60
C ALA A 254 -14.59 -5.02 -7.55
N LEU A 255 -14.09 -4.28 -6.59
CA LEU A 255 -14.35 -2.86 -6.40
C LEU A 255 -13.04 -2.09 -6.39
N ARG A 256 -13.04 -0.87 -6.91
CA ARG A 256 -11.88 0.01 -6.82
C ARG A 256 -11.61 0.43 -5.37
N GLU A 257 -12.67 0.71 -4.63
CA GLU A 257 -12.63 1.12 -3.24
C GLU A 257 -13.83 0.51 -2.51
N ILE A 258 -13.59 -0.13 -1.37
CA ILE A 258 -14.65 -0.79 -0.61
C ILE A 258 -15.46 0.19 0.23
N LYS A 259 -14.82 1.33 0.59
CA LYS A 259 -15.43 2.39 1.40
C LYS A 259 -16.67 2.97 0.72
N GLY A 260 -17.79 2.94 1.41
CA GLY A 260 -19.08 3.38 0.88
C GLY A 260 -19.93 2.27 0.26
N TYR A 261 -19.32 1.17 -0.16
CA TYR A 261 -20.03 -0.01 -0.64
C TYR A 261 -20.29 -1.06 0.45
N ASP A 262 -19.40 -1.15 1.42
CA ASP A 262 -19.38 -2.23 2.44
C ASP A 262 -20.68 -2.37 3.21
N ILE A 263 -21.28 -1.26 3.64
CA ILE A 263 -22.55 -1.25 4.39
C ILE A 263 -23.69 -1.69 3.48
N ILE A 264 -23.72 -1.18 2.23
CA ILE A 264 -24.76 -1.47 1.25
C ILE A 264 -24.69 -2.93 0.82
N ILE A 265 -23.48 -3.45 0.53
CA ILE A 265 -23.27 -4.85 0.17
C ILE A 265 -23.73 -5.77 1.31
N LYS A 266 -23.35 -5.50 2.56
CA LYS A 266 -23.77 -6.30 3.73
C LYS A 266 -25.28 -6.33 3.87
N ALA A 267 -25.96 -5.21 3.67
CA ALA A 267 -27.42 -5.13 3.77
C ALA A 267 -28.13 -5.86 2.63
N ILE A 268 -27.71 -5.61 1.40
CA ILE A 268 -28.34 -6.19 0.19
C ILE A 268 -28.06 -7.69 0.10
N PHE A 269 -26.82 -8.13 0.29
CA PHE A 269 -26.47 -9.57 0.20
C PHE A 269 -27.16 -10.37 1.29
N LYS A 270 -27.33 -9.81 2.50
CA LYS A 270 -28.16 -10.40 3.55
C LYS A 270 -29.63 -10.51 3.14
N LYS A 271 -30.19 -9.48 2.49
CA LYS A 271 -31.59 -9.49 2.00
C LYS A 271 -31.82 -10.55 0.91
N TYR A 272 -30.81 -10.82 0.08
CA TYR A 272 -30.87 -11.81 -1.01
C TYR A 272 -30.36 -13.18 -0.58
N ASP A 273 -30.04 -13.41 0.69
CA ASP A 273 -29.44 -14.67 1.21
C ASP A 273 -28.19 -15.11 0.42
N ILE A 274 -27.32 -14.15 0.09
CA ILE A 274 -26.05 -14.40 -0.58
C ILE A 274 -24.96 -14.51 0.49
N PRO A 275 -24.27 -15.66 0.63
CA PRO A 275 -23.10 -15.77 1.48
C PRO A 275 -21.95 -14.97 0.89
N TYR A 276 -21.26 -14.17 1.69
CA TYR A 276 -20.16 -13.33 1.22
C TYR A 276 -19.01 -13.27 2.22
N TYR A 277 -17.84 -12.99 1.72
CA TYR A 277 -16.66 -12.62 2.47
C TYR A 277 -16.15 -11.27 1.97
N ILE A 278 -15.87 -10.34 2.88
CA ILE A 278 -15.27 -9.03 2.60
C ILE A 278 -14.00 -8.91 3.43
N ASP A 279 -12.85 -8.75 2.78
CA ASP A 279 -11.58 -8.49 3.45
C ASP A 279 -11.52 -7.00 3.83
N ASP A 280 -12.17 -6.65 4.94
CA ASP A 280 -12.26 -5.29 5.45
C ASP A 280 -11.75 -5.23 6.89
N LYS A 281 -10.79 -4.33 7.13
CA LYS A 281 -10.31 -4.03 8.48
C LYS A 281 -11.31 -3.13 9.17
N LYS A 282 -12.02 -3.68 10.16
CA LYS A 282 -12.97 -2.88 10.98
C LYS A 282 -12.19 -2.03 11.97
N SER A 283 -12.45 -0.71 11.95
CA SER A 283 -12.03 0.16 13.05
C SER A 283 -12.76 -0.24 14.33
N ILE A 284 -12.04 -0.32 15.42
CA ILE A 284 -12.59 -0.59 16.75
C ILE A 284 -13.05 0.70 17.47
N ASP A 285 -12.82 1.87 16.87
CA ASP A 285 -13.11 3.18 17.48
C ASP A 285 -14.59 3.36 17.86
N ASN A 286 -15.47 2.66 17.16
CA ASN A 286 -16.92 2.69 17.43
C ASN A 286 -17.37 1.61 18.44
N ASN A 287 -16.46 0.80 18.97
CA ASN A 287 -16.81 -0.17 20.00
C ASN A 287 -17.11 0.57 21.32
N PRO A 288 -18.29 0.32 21.96
CA PRO A 288 -18.68 1.03 23.18
C PRO A 288 -17.63 0.93 24.30
N LEU A 289 -17.03 -0.25 24.49
CA LEU A 289 -15.98 -0.45 25.50
C LEU A 289 -14.72 0.38 25.20
N ILE A 290 -14.29 0.42 23.94
CA ILE A 290 -13.13 1.23 23.54
C ILE A 290 -13.43 2.71 23.72
N LYS A 291 -14.63 3.17 23.32
CA LYS A 291 -15.06 4.56 23.55
C LYS A 291 -15.05 4.92 25.03
N ALA A 292 -15.57 4.06 25.91
CA ALA A 292 -15.54 4.28 27.33
C ALA A 292 -14.11 4.40 27.89
N VAL A 293 -13.22 3.52 27.49
CA VAL A 293 -11.80 3.60 27.91
C VAL A 293 -11.16 4.90 27.40
N LEU A 294 -11.39 5.26 26.13
CA LEU A 294 -10.85 6.50 25.56
C LEU A 294 -11.42 7.73 26.25
N SER A 295 -12.72 7.77 26.55
CA SER A 295 -13.34 8.91 27.25
C SER A 295 -12.77 9.13 28.65
N VAL A 296 -12.50 8.05 29.41
CA VAL A 296 -11.81 8.16 30.71
C VAL A 296 -10.41 8.75 30.57
N LEU A 297 -9.68 8.32 29.54
CA LEU A 297 -8.35 8.85 29.30
C LEU A 297 -8.39 10.33 28.89
N SER A 298 -9.36 10.72 28.04
CA SER A 298 -9.56 12.12 27.66
C SER A 298 -9.88 13.00 28.86
N VAL A 299 -10.76 12.58 29.76
CA VAL A 299 -11.06 13.31 31.01
C VAL A 299 -9.78 13.65 31.79
N ILE A 300 -8.82 12.71 31.83
CA ILE A 300 -7.55 12.92 32.56
C ILE A 300 -6.60 13.82 31.77
N VAL A 301 -6.49 13.60 30.46
CA VAL A 301 -5.53 14.31 29.58
C VAL A 301 -5.95 15.76 29.36
N ASP A 302 -7.25 16.00 29.20
CA ASP A 302 -7.83 17.31 28.88
C ASP A 302 -8.30 18.08 30.12
N ASP A 303 -7.82 17.67 31.31
CA ASP A 303 -8.07 18.33 32.58
C ASP A 303 -9.53 18.54 32.90
N TRP A 304 -10.32 17.46 32.85
CA TRP A 304 -11.73 17.42 33.24
C TRP A 304 -12.65 18.36 32.45
N GLN A 305 -12.41 18.47 31.14
CA GLN A 305 -13.32 19.26 30.31
C GLN A 305 -14.73 18.69 30.37
N PRO A 306 -15.79 19.59 30.44
CA PRO A 306 -17.17 19.15 30.60
C PRO A 306 -17.65 18.16 29.53
N ASP A 307 -17.23 18.34 28.29
CA ASP A 307 -17.63 17.46 27.16
C ASP A 307 -17.09 16.06 27.34
N ASP A 308 -15.83 15.90 27.74
CA ASP A 308 -15.20 14.59 27.97
C ASP A 308 -15.84 13.86 29.15
N VAL A 309 -16.15 14.59 30.22
CA VAL A 309 -16.86 14.03 31.39
C VAL A 309 -18.26 13.54 30.98
N ILE A 310 -18.97 14.33 30.17
CA ILE A 310 -20.30 13.96 29.68
C ILE A 310 -20.23 12.74 28.78
N GLU A 311 -19.23 12.64 27.89
CA GLU A 311 -19.05 11.49 27.03
C GLU A 311 -18.73 10.24 27.86
N CYS A 312 -17.87 10.35 28.86
CA CYS A 312 -17.56 9.29 29.80
C CYS A 312 -18.80 8.76 30.51
N ILE A 313 -19.63 9.64 31.08
CA ILE A 313 -20.87 9.27 31.79
C ILE A 313 -21.88 8.62 30.82
N LYS A 314 -22.04 9.16 29.61
CA LYS A 314 -22.95 8.63 28.59
C LYS A 314 -22.55 7.23 28.08
N SER A 315 -21.33 6.76 28.35
CA SER A 315 -20.91 5.41 27.95
C SER A 315 -21.69 4.30 28.65
N ASP A 316 -22.37 4.60 29.77
CA ASP A 316 -23.20 3.70 30.58
C ASP A 316 -22.44 2.39 31.01
N LEU A 317 -21.11 2.45 31.05
CA LEU A 317 -20.26 1.33 31.41
C LEU A 317 -19.59 1.52 32.80
N PHE A 318 -19.84 2.65 33.43
CA PHE A 318 -19.35 2.97 34.79
C PHE A 318 -20.54 3.16 35.71
N GLU A 319 -20.57 2.39 36.81
CA GLU A 319 -21.51 2.56 37.91
C GLU A 319 -21.06 3.65 38.90
#